data_661750baef775f964d1142cd8ddc49d0
#
_entry.id   661750baef775f964d1142cd8ddc49d0
#
_cell.length_a   1.000
_cell.length_b   1.000
_cell.length_c   1.000
_cell.angle_alpha   90.00
_cell.angle_beta   90.00
_cell.angle_gamma   90.00
#
_symmetry.space_group_name_H-M   'P 1'
#
loop_
_entity.id
_entity.type
_entity.pdbx_description
1 polymer ?
#
loop_
_entity_poly.entity_id
_entity_poly.type
_entity_poly.pdbx_seq_one_letter_code
_entity_poly.pdbx_strand_id
1 'polypeptide(L)'
;EHGVADDAATLQSKLAVESRAYPLFRYDPDKGITPAECADLEGNPALDADWPVYKLDYLDEHGQPATLELPITFADFAITEGRFRKHFRKAPHDTWNDDMLPLAEFIELAPDERDDRFPYIWAVDPDNHLMRVLVSAELVKATTERRDFWRTLKFLTGNGAQVDTEQVANAVRTEMAQRITAGLLAMASGQNANALVSALSGMPTANTAASPAPATHAAPAGYEPVWIDTPECTTCDECTDINSKIFAYDDQQKAYVRDPRGGPYRDIVRAAEKCTAGIIHPGTPYNPNEPGLDKLIQRAQKYQ
;
A
#
# COMPACT_ATOMS: atom_id res chain seq x y z
N GLU A 1 34.82 -6.56 0.39
CA GLU A 1 35.25 -7.23 1.62
C GLU A 1 35.12 -6.22 2.76
N HIS A 2 34.05 -6.31 3.53
CA HIS A 2 33.85 -5.46 4.68
C HIS A 2 34.39 -6.26 5.88
N GLY A 3 35.57 -5.92 6.36
CA GLY A 3 36.20 -6.51 7.54
C GLY A 3 35.44 -6.11 8.81
N VAL A 4 34.25 -6.69 8.96
CA VAL A 4 33.48 -6.62 10.21
C VAL A 4 34.00 -7.73 11.09
N ALA A 5 34.30 -7.45 12.37
CA ALA A 5 34.69 -8.49 13.34
C ALA A 5 33.60 -9.56 13.39
N ASP A 6 33.95 -10.83 13.58
CA ASP A 6 33.01 -11.96 13.51
C ASP A 6 31.74 -11.78 14.36
N ASP A 7 31.89 -11.20 15.55
CA ASP A 7 30.75 -10.90 16.44
C ASP A 7 29.81 -9.85 15.83
N ALA A 8 30.36 -8.82 15.20
CA ALA A 8 29.56 -7.77 14.56
C ALA A 8 28.88 -8.29 13.28
N ALA A 9 29.50 -9.19 12.52
CA ALA A 9 28.91 -9.85 11.36
C ALA A 9 27.71 -10.72 11.76
N THR A 10 27.84 -11.44 12.87
CA THR A 10 26.74 -12.28 13.40
C THR A 10 25.56 -11.42 13.85
N LEU A 11 25.81 -10.33 14.58
CA LEU A 11 24.76 -9.39 15.01
C LEU A 11 24.08 -8.73 13.81
N GLN A 12 24.85 -8.32 12.81
CA GLN A 12 24.32 -7.72 11.59
C GLN A 12 23.45 -8.70 10.80
N SER A 13 23.88 -9.96 10.70
CA SER A 13 23.11 -11.01 10.03
C SER A 13 21.80 -11.31 10.76
N LYS A 14 21.85 -11.38 12.10
CA LYS A 14 20.66 -11.53 12.93
C LYS A 14 19.69 -10.36 12.73
N LEU A 15 20.19 -9.13 12.83
CA LEU A 15 19.39 -7.92 12.63
C LEU A 15 18.78 -7.87 11.23
N ALA A 16 19.48 -8.33 10.20
CA ALA A 16 18.98 -8.40 8.84
C ALA A 16 17.74 -9.31 8.70
N VAL A 17 17.70 -10.41 9.42
CA VAL A 17 16.54 -11.33 9.46
C VAL A 17 15.41 -10.75 10.31
N GLU A 18 15.74 -10.29 11.51
CA GLU A 18 14.76 -9.75 12.47
C GLU A 18 14.04 -8.51 11.93
N SER A 19 14.76 -7.64 11.24
CA SER A 19 14.19 -6.42 10.61
C SER A 19 13.44 -6.65 9.30
N ARG A 20 13.28 -7.90 8.88
CA ARG A 20 12.70 -8.28 7.57
C ARG A 20 13.47 -7.69 6.38
N ALA A 21 14.71 -7.22 6.57
CA ALA A 21 15.57 -6.81 5.46
C ALA A 21 15.87 -7.98 4.53
N TYR A 22 16.18 -9.14 5.13
CA TYR A 22 16.47 -10.40 4.44
C TYR A 22 15.82 -11.57 5.22
N PRO A 23 14.48 -11.75 5.10
CA PRO A 23 13.83 -12.88 5.76
C PRO A 23 14.32 -14.20 5.19
N LEU A 24 14.43 -15.21 6.06
CA LEU A 24 14.78 -16.55 5.63
C LEU A 24 13.60 -17.19 4.92
N PHE A 25 13.87 -17.76 3.76
CA PHE A 25 12.88 -18.44 2.95
C PHE A 25 13.49 -19.72 2.38
N ARG A 26 12.85 -20.84 2.63
CA ARG A 26 13.24 -22.14 2.07
C ARG A 26 12.15 -22.58 1.11
N TYR A 27 12.54 -23.09 -0.05
CA TYR A 27 11.65 -23.67 -1.02
C TYR A 27 12.15 -25.05 -1.45
N ASP A 28 11.28 -26.06 -1.29
CA ASP A 28 11.56 -27.45 -1.63
C ASP A 28 10.41 -27.99 -2.49
N PRO A 29 10.57 -28.07 -3.82
CA PRO A 29 9.50 -28.48 -4.74
C PRO A 29 9.10 -29.95 -4.60
N ASP A 30 9.92 -30.77 -3.92
CA ASP A 30 9.63 -32.19 -3.73
C ASP A 30 8.66 -32.44 -2.55
N LYS A 31 8.38 -31.42 -1.75
CA LYS A 31 7.50 -31.53 -0.56
C LYS A 31 6.01 -31.51 -0.87
N GLY A 32 5.58 -31.04 -2.04
CA GLY A 32 4.17 -30.95 -2.36
C GLY A 32 3.85 -30.30 -3.70
N ILE A 33 2.60 -29.96 -3.91
CA ILE A 33 2.09 -29.35 -5.15
C ILE A 33 1.80 -27.85 -4.96
N THR A 34 1.46 -27.44 -3.73
CA THR A 34 1.13 -26.04 -3.42
C THR A 34 2.33 -25.27 -2.86
N PRO A 35 2.39 -23.95 -3.03
CA PRO A 35 3.44 -23.13 -2.41
C PRO A 35 3.53 -23.32 -0.88
N ALA A 36 2.39 -23.50 -0.21
CA ALA A 36 2.33 -23.70 1.24
C ALA A 36 2.95 -25.03 1.70
N GLU A 37 2.93 -26.07 0.85
CA GLU A 37 3.59 -27.35 1.13
C GLU A 37 5.09 -27.30 0.84
N CYS A 38 5.49 -26.53 -0.18
CA CYS A 38 6.87 -26.48 -0.69
C CYS A 38 7.73 -25.43 0.01
N ALA A 39 7.14 -24.45 0.69
CA ALA A 39 7.84 -23.30 1.24
C ALA A 39 7.71 -23.21 2.76
N ASP A 40 8.76 -22.80 3.44
CA ASP A 40 8.73 -22.53 4.88
C ASP A 40 9.54 -21.26 5.23
N LEU A 41 9.23 -20.71 6.40
CA LEU A 41 9.86 -19.53 7.00
C LEU A 41 10.64 -19.88 8.27
N GLU A 42 11.03 -21.15 8.44
CA GLU A 42 11.77 -21.61 9.59
C GLU A 42 13.05 -20.77 9.80
N GLY A 43 13.31 -20.43 11.06
CA GLY A 43 14.45 -19.59 11.45
C GLY A 43 14.15 -18.09 11.52
N ASN A 44 12.99 -17.63 11.04
CA ASN A 44 12.57 -16.24 11.29
C ASN A 44 11.86 -16.12 12.64
N PRO A 45 12.16 -15.07 13.44
CA PRO A 45 11.43 -14.84 14.69
C PRO A 45 10.03 -14.24 14.40
N ALA A 46 9.12 -14.37 15.38
CA ALA A 46 7.80 -13.75 15.41
C ALA A 46 7.03 -13.94 14.06
N LEU A 47 6.73 -15.19 13.71
CA LEU A 47 5.99 -15.51 12.46
C LEU A 47 4.56 -14.97 12.46
N ASP A 48 3.98 -14.77 13.63
CA ASP A 48 2.63 -14.22 13.84
C ASP A 48 2.56 -12.68 13.71
N ALA A 49 3.72 -12.01 13.82
CA ALA A 49 3.81 -10.55 13.74
C ALA A 49 4.49 -10.06 12.45
N ASP A 50 4.33 -8.79 12.14
CA ASP A 50 5.08 -8.16 11.05
C ASP A 50 6.53 -7.91 11.47
N TRP A 51 6.72 -7.44 12.70
CA TRP A 51 8.01 -7.11 13.28
C TRP A 51 8.23 -7.82 14.61
N PRO A 52 9.40 -8.43 14.84
CA PRO A 52 9.79 -8.85 16.17
C PRO A 52 9.95 -7.65 17.09
N VAL A 53 9.83 -7.88 18.40
CA VAL A 53 10.05 -6.85 19.42
C VAL A 53 11.42 -7.05 20.08
N TYR A 54 12.13 -5.96 20.32
CA TYR A 54 13.38 -5.96 21.08
C TYR A 54 13.30 -4.98 22.26
N LYS A 55 14.22 -5.14 23.18
CA LYS A 55 14.36 -4.28 24.35
C LYS A 55 15.51 -3.31 24.15
N LEU A 56 15.22 -2.01 24.22
CA LEU A 56 16.20 -0.94 24.19
C LEU A 56 16.40 -0.43 25.62
N ASP A 57 17.58 -0.68 26.19
CA ASP A 57 17.94 -0.17 27.50
C ASP A 57 18.51 1.25 27.37
N TYR A 58 18.09 2.14 28.23
CA TYR A 58 18.49 3.55 28.21
C TYR A 58 18.50 4.15 29.62
N LEU A 59 19.03 5.36 29.76
CA LEU A 59 18.93 6.18 30.98
C LEU A 59 17.82 7.22 30.80
N ASP A 60 16.92 7.29 31.77
CA ASP A 60 15.86 8.30 31.79
C ASP A 60 16.41 9.71 32.12
N GLU A 61 15.55 10.72 32.19
CA GLU A 61 15.91 12.11 32.51
C GLU A 61 16.52 12.27 33.90
N HIS A 62 16.40 11.26 34.78
CA HIS A 62 16.92 11.22 36.13
C HIS A 62 18.18 10.35 36.23
N GLY A 63 18.68 9.83 35.09
CA GLY A 63 19.83 8.94 35.01
C GLY A 63 19.54 7.52 35.56
N GLN A 64 18.25 7.14 35.67
CA GLN A 64 17.89 5.79 36.11
C GLN A 64 17.78 4.85 34.91
N PRO A 65 18.23 3.59 35.04
CA PRO A 65 18.07 2.59 33.99
C PRO A 65 16.58 2.32 33.70
N ALA A 66 16.20 2.40 32.45
CA ALA A 66 14.87 2.10 31.94
C ALA A 66 14.97 1.27 30.65
N THR A 67 13.90 0.54 30.31
CA THR A 67 13.83 -0.31 29.14
C THR A 67 12.57 0.01 28.34
N LEU A 68 12.72 0.14 27.02
CA LEU A 68 11.62 0.36 26.09
C LEU A 68 11.51 -0.85 25.14
N GLU A 69 10.31 -1.40 24.99
CA GLU A 69 10.05 -2.48 24.04
C GLU A 69 9.61 -1.86 22.68
N LEU A 70 10.33 -2.22 21.63
CA LEU A 70 10.20 -1.62 20.31
C LEU A 70 10.16 -2.69 19.21
N PRO A 71 9.36 -2.48 18.14
CA PRO A 71 9.44 -3.33 16.95
C PRO A 71 10.75 -3.09 16.20
N ILE A 72 11.42 -4.16 15.78
CA ILE A 72 12.60 -4.09 14.90
C ILE A 72 12.12 -3.95 13.45
N THR A 73 12.21 -2.77 12.89
CA THR A 73 11.84 -2.48 11.50
C THR A 73 13.05 -2.51 10.55
N PHE A 74 12.80 -2.42 9.26
CA PHE A 74 13.87 -2.28 8.27
C PHE A 74 14.76 -1.05 8.53
N ALA A 75 14.22 0.03 9.11
CA ALA A 75 14.98 1.22 9.43
C ALA A 75 16.03 0.95 10.53
N ASP A 76 15.76 0.05 11.47
CA ASP A 76 16.71 -0.35 12.53
C ASP A 76 17.92 -1.11 11.96
N PHE A 77 17.73 -1.88 10.89
CA PHE A 77 18.82 -2.45 10.12
C PHE A 77 19.54 -1.37 9.29
N ALA A 78 18.80 -0.54 8.59
CA ALA A 78 19.34 0.43 7.66
C ALA A 78 20.23 1.49 8.34
N ILE A 79 19.93 1.89 9.59
CA ILE A 79 20.72 2.87 10.33
C ILE A 79 22.15 2.35 10.63
N THR A 80 22.35 1.04 10.69
CA THR A 80 23.66 0.42 10.90
C THR A 80 24.51 0.38 9.62
N GLU A 81 23.88 0.62 8.45
CA GLU A 81 24.50 0.56 7.14
C GLU A 81 24.88 1.95 6.63
N GLY A 82 26.17 2.22 6.41
CA GLY A 82 26.68 3.53 5.98
C GLY A 82 26.02 4.06 4.71
N ARG A 83 25.58 3.19 3.79
CA ARG A 83 24.88 3.56 2.54
C ARG A 83 23.54 4.27 2.75
N PHE A 84 22.88 4.04 3.89
CA PHE A 84 21.58 4.66 4.22
C PHE A 84 21.72 5.93 5.09
N ARG A 85 22.93 6.36 5.44
CA ARG A 85 23.18 7.48 6.37
C ARG A 85 22.41 8.74 6.02
N LYS A 86 22.23 9.04 4.73
CA LYS A 86 21.52 10.23 4.25
C LYS A 86 20.02 10.24 4.57
N HIS A 87 19.45 9.09 4.87
CA HIS A 87 18.02 8.92 5.15
C HIS A 87 17.65 9.11 6.62
N PHE A 88 18.64 9.42 7.46
CA PHE A 88 18.47 9.60 8.89
C PHE A 88 18.89 10.97 9.35
N ARG A 89 18.10 11.59 10.24
CA ARG A 89 18.42 12.87 10.87
C ARG A 89 18.04 12.82 12.34
N LYS A 90 18.98 13.11 13.24
CA LYS A 90 18.68 13.29 14.67
C LYS A 90 17.74 14.46 14.86
N ALA A 91 16.66 14.26 15.63
CA ALA A 91 15.78 15.33 16.07
C ALA A 91 16.30 15.89 17.38
N PRO A 92 16.66 17.17 17.48
CA PRO A 92 16.98 17.82 18.76
C PRO A 92 15.82 17.67 19.73
N HIS A 93 16.11 17.48 21.02
CA HIS A 93 15.09 17.19 22.04
C HIS A 93 14.05 18.31 22.17
N ASP A 94 14.46 19.57 22.01
CA ASP A 94 13.62 20.76 22.03
C ASP A 94 12.63 20.87 20.85
N THR A 95 12.84 20.06 19.81
CA THR A 95 11.95 20.00 18.63
C THR A 95 10.92 18.86 18.70
N TRP A 96 10.94 18.05 19.75
CA TRP A 96 10.01 16.93 19.88
C TRP A 96 8.59 17.42 20.09
N ASN A 97 7.66 16.83 19.34
CA ASN A 97 6.23 17.15 19.39
C ASN A 97 5.39 15.90 19.11
N ASP A 98 4.06 16.05 19.20
CA ASP A 98 3.08 14.98 19.01
C ASP A 98 2.90 14.57 17.53
N ASP A 99 3.41 15.37 16.58
CA ASP A 99 3.38 15.02 15.16
C ASP A 99 4.48 14.04 14.79
N MET A 100 5.44 13.80 15.69
CA MET A 100 6.44 12.76 15.53
C MET A 100 5.88 11.41 15.98
N LEU A 101 5.81 10.44 15.06
CA LEU A 101 5.31 9.08 15.32
C LEU A 101 6.40 8.04 15.14
N PRO A 102 6.42 6.97 15.97
CA PRO A 102 7.25 5.81 15.71
C PRO A 102 6.99 5.26 14.30
N LEU A 103 8.04 4.87 13.58
CA LEU A 103 7.93 4.43 12.18
C LEU A 103 6.93 3.29 11.99
N ALA A 104 6.91 2.31 12.92
CA ALA A 104 5.99 1.18 12.83
C ALA A 104 4.52 1.62 12.92
N GLU A 105 4.21 2.64 13.71
CA GLU A 105 2.87 3.23 13.81
C GLU A 105 2.55 4.07 12.57
N PHE A 106 3.51 4.88 12.14
CA PHE A 106 3.35 5.74 10.97
C PHE A 106 2.99 4.96 9.69
N ILE A 107 3.60 3.80 9.46
CA ILE A 107 3.33 2.99 8.26
C ILE A 107 1.95 2.32 8.26
N GLU A 108 1.25 2.24 9.41
CA GLU A 108 -0.12 1.72 9.51
C GLU A 108 -1.18 2.79 9.28
N LEU A 109 -0.80 4.08 9.30
CA LEU A 109 -1.72 5.17 9.00
C LEU A 109 -2.16 5.16 7.54
N ALA A 110 -3.39 5.61 7.27
CA ALA A 110 -3.84 5.89 5.92
C ALA A 110 -3.02 7.04 5.29
N PRO A 111 -2.88 7.09 3.95
CA PRO A 111 -2.04 8.10 3.30
C PRO A 111 -2.40 9.55 3.65
N ASP A 112 -3.67 9.84 3.83
CA ASP A 112 -4.20 11.16 4.21
C ASP A 112 -3.94 11.52 5.69
N GLU A 113 -3.73 10.53 6.55
CA GLU A 113 -3.40 10.73 7.97
C GLU A 113 -1.89 10.94 8.19
N ARG A 114 -1.06 10.73 7.15
CA ARG A 114 0.40 10.91 7.21
C ARG A 114 0.83 12.34 6.93
N ASP A 115 -0.05 13.16 6.40
CA ASP A 115 0.22 14.58 6.14
C ASP A 115 0.54 15.28 7.47
N ASP A 116 1.61 16.08 7.47
CA ASP A 116 2.13 16.79 8.64
C ASP A 116 2.67 15.90 9.79
N ARG A 117 2.87 14.59 9.55
CA ARG A 117 3.48 13.67 10.52
C ARG A 117 4.92 13.34 10.15
N PHE A 118 5.76 13.14 11.18
CA PHE A 118 7.19 12.88 11.02
C PHE A 118 7.57 11.51 11.61
N PRO A 119 7.87 10.50 10.75
CA PRO A 119 8.26 9.18 11.24
C PRO A 119 9.66 9.20 11.83
N TYR A 120 9.84 8.52 12.96
CA TYR A 120 11.13 8.35 13.61
C TYR A 120 11.33 6.93 14.10
N ILE A 121 12.58 6.56 14.34
CA ILE A 121 12.99 5.40 15.15
C ILE A 121 13.66 5.89 16.43
N TRP A 122 13.54 5.06 17.47
CA TRP A 122 14.26 5.29 18.71
C TRP A 122 15.72 4.82 18.57
N ALA A 123 16.63 5.56 19.15
CA ALA A 123 18.02 5.19 19.30
C ALA A 123 18.54 5.71 20.65
N VAL A 124 19.74 5.31 21.02
CA VAL A 124 20.45 5.86 22.17
C VAL A 124 21.70 6.62 21.72
N ASP A 125 22.03 7.66 22.45
CA ASP A 125 23.26 8.40 22.24
C ASP A 125 24.45 7.71 22.96
N PRO A 126 25.69 8.22 22.83
CA PRO A 126 26.84 7.66 23.53
C PRO A 126 26.76 7.68 25.06
N ASP A 127 25.93 8.57 25.62
CA ASP A 127 25.66 8.68 27.05
C ASP A 127 24.45 7.84 27.49
N ASN A 128 23.95 7.01 26.59
CA ASN A 128 22.82 6.09 26.78
C ASN A 128 21.46 6.76 27.01
N HIS A 129 21.27 8.01 26.55
CA HIS A 129 19.97 8.68 26.59
C HIS A 129 19.19 8.44 25.29
N LEU A 130 17.85 8.41 25.39
CA LEU A 130 16.98 8.26 24.22
C LEU A 130 17.11 9.44 23.25
N MET A 131 17.13 9.12 21.97
CA MET A 131 17.01 10.11 20.89
C MET A 131 16.03 9.64 19.83
N ARG A 132 15.31 10.61 19.25
CA ARG A 132 14.49 10.36 18.05
C ARG A 132 15.33 10.60 16.80
N VAL A 133 15.31 9.64 15.90
CA VAL A 133 15.98 9.73 14.61
C VAL A 133 14.94 9.71 13.52
N LEU A 134 14.73 10.87 12.88
CA LEU A 134 13.79 11.03 11.77
C LEU A 134 14.23 10.19 10.58
N VAL A 135 13.23 9.67 9.88
CA VAL A 135 13.39 8.74 8.73
C VAL A 135 12.85 9.41 7.47
N SER A 136 13.59 9.34 6.37
CA SER A 136 13.15 9.92 5.09
C SER A 136 11.98 9.14 4.47
N ALA A 137 11.24 9.82 3.58
CA ALA A 137 10.12 9.21 2.86
C ALA A 137 10.53 7.98 2.04
N GLU A 138 11.74 7.97 1.46
CA GLU A 138 12.26 6.84 0.71
C GLU A 138 12.48 5.62 1.61
N LEU A 139 12.97 5.85 2.84
CA LEU A 139 13.18 4.75 3.78
C LEU A 139 11.86 4.27 4.41
N VAL A 140 10.88 5.16 4.60
CA VAL A 140 9.50 4.79 4.95
C VAL A 140 8.92 3.85 3.89
N LYS A 141 9.04 4.21 2.62
CA LYS A 141 8.60 3.37 1.49
C LYS A 141 9.29 2.01 1.51
N ALA A 142 10.62 1.98 1.65
CA ALA A 142 11.38 0.74 1.71
C ALA A 142 10.97 -0.14 2.90
N THR A 143 10.68 0.45 4.07
CA THR A 143 10.19 -0.29 5.25
C THR A 143 8.79 -0.88 5.00
N THR A 144 7.90 -0.11 4.38
CA THR A 144 6.56 -0.58 3.99
C THR A 144 6.66 -1.75 3.01
N GLU A 145 7.50 -1.65 1.98
CA GLU A 145 7.74 -2.73 1.01
C GLU A 145 8.26 -4.02 1.68
N ARG A 146 9.14 -3.91 2.69
CA ARG A 146 9.64 -5.07 3.43
C ARG A 146 8.55 -5.73 4.28
N ARG A 147 7.69 -4.94 4.93
CA ARG A 147 6.51 -5.44 5.65
C ARG A 147 5.56 -6.19 4.70
N ASP A 148 5.25 -5.59 3.57
CA ASP A 148 4.30 -6.16 2.61
C ASP A 148 4.87 -7.43 1.95
N PHE A 149 6.18 -7.44 1.68
CA PHE A 149 6.89 -8.63 1.23
C PHE A 149 6.85 -9.75 2.27
N TRP A 150 7.07 -9.42 3.57
CA TRP A 150 6.96 -10.38 4.66
C TRP A 150 5.54 -10.96 4.77
N ARG A 151 4.52 -10.12 4.68
CA ARG A 151 3.11 -10.55 4.63
C ARG A 151 2.84 -11.49 3.44
N THR A 152 3.44 -11.22 2.29
CA THR A 152 3.37 -12.08 1.11
C THR A 152 4.03 -13.43 1.34
N LEU A 153 5.21 -13.46 1.96
CA LEU A 153 5.89 -14.72 2.31
C LEU A 153 5.06 -15.54 3.30
N LYS A 154 4.50 -14.91 4.33
CA LYS A 154 3.58 -15.57 5.28
C LYS A 154 2.38 -16.18 4.56
N PHE A 155 1.78 -15.47 3.63
CA PHE A 155 0.66 -15.96 2.83
C PHE A 155 1.06 -17.18 1.98
N LEU A 156 2.19 -17.12 1.28
CA LEU A 156 2.69 -18.21 0.44
C LEU A 156 3.00 -19.48 1.20
N THR A 157 3.46 -19.36 2.45
CA THR A 157 3.82 -20.49 3.32
C THR A 157 2.67 -20.97 4.21
N GLY A 158 1.45 -20.44 4.03
CA GLY A 158 0.29 -20.77 4.86
C GLY A 158 0.36 -20.22 6.30
N ASN A 159 1.38 -19.41 6.64
CA ASN A 159 1.52 -18.73 7.93
C ASN A 159 0.85 -17.34 7.94
N GLY A 160 0.25 -16.92 6.82
CA GLY A 160 -0.58 -15.71 6.76
C GLY A 160 -1.80 -15.88 7.68
N ALA A 161 -2.40 -14.76 8.11
CA ALA A 161 -3.71 -14.80 8.74
C ALA A 161 -4.61 -15.64 7.82
N GLN A 162 -5.04 -16.80 8.31
CA GLN A 162 -6.06 -17.57 7.60
C GLN A 162 -7.23 -16.60 7.48
N VAL A 163 -7.55 -16.23 6.24
CA VAL A 163 -8.83 -15.58 5.99
C VAL A 163 -9.83 -16.56 6.57
N ASP A 164 -10.44 -16.17 7.69
CA ASP A 164 -11.47 -17.01 8.29
C ASP A 164 -12.59 -17.11 7.24
N THR A 165 -12.49 -18.16 6.45
CA THR A 165 -13.43 -18.43 5.35
C THR A 165 -14.85 -18.51 5.90
N GLU A 166 -15.00 -18.83 7.17
CA GLU A 166 -16.27 -18.85 7.88
C GLU A 166 -16.74 -17.44 8.22
N GLN A 167 -15.85 -16.53 8.65
CA GLN A 167 -16.17 -15.11 8.82
C GLN A 167 -16.54 -14.43 7.50
N VAL A 168 -15.77 -14.66 6.45
CA VAL A 168 -16.09 -14.15 5.10
C VAL A 168 -17.41 -14.73 4.59
N ALA A 169 -17.62 -16.04 4.74
CA ALA A 169 -18.87 -16.68 4.36
C ALA A 169 -20.07 -16.14 5.18
N ASN A 170 -19.89 -15.89 6.46
CA ASN A 170 -20.92 -15.31 7.33
C ASN A 170 -21.18 -13.83 7.01
N ALA A 171 -20.17 -13.05 6.70
CA ALA A 171 -20.31 -11.67 6.23
C ALA A 171 -21.10 -11.60 4.92
N VAL A 172 -20.74 -12.44 3.95
CA VAL A 172 -21.46 -12.56 2.67
C VAL A 172 -22.91 -13.04 2.88
N ARG A 173 -23.15 -14.05 3.74
CA ARG A 173 -24.51 -14.51 4.06
C ARG A 173 -25.35 -13.40 4.70
N THR A 174 -24.76 -12.64 5.63
CA THR A 174 -25.44 -11.53 6.31
C THR A 174 -25.78 -10.41 5.34
N GLU A 175 -24.86 -10.07 4.45
CA GLU A 175 -25.10 -9.06 3.42
C GLU A 175 -26.17 -9.50 2.42
N MET A 176 -26.13 -10.77 2.00
CA MET A 176 -27.19 -11.36 1.16
C MET A 176 -28.56 -11.33 1.84
N ALA A 177 -28.62 -11.72 3.12
CA ALA A 177 -29.88 -11.71 3.88
C ALA A 177 -30.43 -10.28 4.01
N GLN A 178 -29.58 -9.28 4.26
CA GLN A 178 -29.96 -7.89 4.31
C GLN A 178 -30.48 -7.38 2.96
N ARG A 179 -29.82 -7.71 1.85
CA ARG A 179 -30.27 -7.34 0.49
C ARG A 179 -31.60 -8.00 0.12
N ILE A 180 -31.78 -9.26 0.43
CA ILE A 180 -33.05 -10.00 0.20
C ILE A 180 -34.18 -9.37 1.04
N THR A 181 -33.92 -9.08 2.33
CA THR A 181 -34.88 -8.44 3.22
C THR A 181 -35.27 -7.04 2.72
N ALA A 182 -34.31 -6.23 2.29
CA ALA A 182 -34.54 -4.92 1.73
C ALA A 182 -35.36 -5.01 0.42
N GLY A 183 -35.07 -5.99 -0.44
CA GLY A 183 -35.83 -6.25 -1.66
C GLY A 183 -37.27 -6.68 -1.41
N LEU A 184 -37.50 -7.57 -0.42
CA LEU A 184 -38.84 -8.00 0.00
C LEU A 184 -39.64 -6.85 0.63
N LEU A 185 -38.99 -6.00 1.42
CA LEU A 185 -39.63 -4.84 2.02
C LEU A 185 -40.02 -3.79 0.97
N ALA A 186 -39.20 -3.58 -0.06
CA ALA A 186 -39.50 -2.73 -1.21
C ALA A 186 -40.69 -3.25 -2.02
N MET A 187 -40.80 -4.58 -2.19
CA MET A 187 -41.99 -5.19 -2.82
C MET A 187 -43.24 -5.02 -1.96
N ALA A 188 -43.14 -5.22 -0.65
CA ALA A 188 -44.26 -5.03 0.28
C ALA A 188 -44.76 -3.58 0.34
N SER A 189 -43.87 -2.60 0.06
CA SER A 189 -44.21 -1.17 -0.02
C SER A 189 -44.74 -0.71 -1.40
N GLY A 190 -45.01 -1.65 -2.33
CA GLY A 190 -45.66 -1.36 -3.62
C GLY A 190 -44.69 -0.92 -4.72
N GLN A 191 -43.39 -1.08 -4.56
CA GLN A 191 -42.41 -0.86 -5.63
C GLN A 191 -42.31 -2.07 -6.57
N ASN A 192 -42.11 -1.81 -7.86
CA ASN A 192 -42.11 -2.83 -8.91
C ASN A 192 -41.07 -3.92 -8.73
N ALA A 193 -41.34 -5.15 -9.18
CA ALA A 193 -40.48 -6.34 -9.16
C ALA A 193 -39.05 -6.11 -9.73
N ASN A 194 -38.83 -5.09 -10.52
CA ASN A 194 -37.51 -4.68 -11.01
C ASN A 194 -36.53 -4.25 -9.88
N ALA A 195 -37.06 -3.83 -8.72
CA ALA A 195 -36.22 -3.51 -7.55
C ALA A 195 -35.55 -4.76 -6.95
N LEU A 196 -36.24 -5.91 -6.99
CA LEU A 196 -35.67 -7.18 -6.53
C LEU A 196 -34.58 -7.70 -7.48
N VAL A 197 -34.81 -7.58 -8.79
CA VAL A 197 -33.81 -7.96 -9.80
C VAL A 197 -32.55 -7.09 -9.67
N SER A 198 -32.69 -5.78 -9.44
CA SER A 198 -31.56 -4.88 -9.22
C SER A 198 -30.80 -5.16 -7.93
N ALA A 199 -31.52 -5.57 -6.86
CA ALA A 199 -30.88 -5.95 -5.58
C ALA A 199 -30.14 -7.31 -5.68
N LEU A 200 -30.63 -8.24 -6.52
CA LEU A 200 -30.02 -9.54 -6.73
C LEU A 200 -28.92 -9.55 -7.81
N SER A 201 -28.95 -8.62 -8.77
CA SER A 201 -27.96 -8.49 -9.85
C SER A 201 -26.57 -8.07 -9.35
N GLY A 202 -26.43 -7.73 -8.07
CA GLY A 202 -25.13 -7.44 -7.42
C GLY A 202 -24.44 -8.67 -6.83
N MET A 203 -24.87 -9.90 -7.14
CA MET A 203 -24.18 -11.12 -6.66
C MET A 203 -22.88 -11.37 -7.43
N PRO A 204 -21.74 -11.57 -6.76
CA PRO A 204 -20.55 -12.05 -7.42
C PRO A 204 -20.76 -13.52 -7.82
N THR A 205 -21.01 -13.76 -9.09
CA THR A 205 -20.86 -15.11 -9.66
C THR A 205 -19.38 -15.43 -9.67
N ALA A 206 -18.98 -16.49 -8.98
CA ALA A 206 -17.66 -17.07 -9.12
C ALA A 206 -17.42 -17.44 -10.60
N ASN A 207 -16.36 -16.89 -11.19
CA ASN A 207 -15.91 -17.05 -12.59
C ASN A 207 -16.67 -16.20 -13.62
N THR A 208 -16.26 -14.99 -13.74
CA THR A 208 -15.74 -14.32 -14.95
C THR A 208 -15.43 -12.86 -14.59
N ALA A 209 -14.23 -12.41 -14.90
CA ALA A 209 -13.80 -11.05 -14.69
C ALA A 209 -14.69 -10.08 -15.47
N ALA A 210 -15.62 -9.44 -14.75
CA ALA A 210 -16.26 -8.21 -15.19
C ALA A 210 -16.39 -7.31 -13.96
N SER A 211 -15.61 -6.25 -13.98
CA SER A 211 -15.58 -5.18 -13.00
C SER A 211 -16.97 -4.62 -12.76
N PRO A 212 -17.40 -4.30 -11.51
CA PRO A 212 -18.66 -3.64 -11.26
C PRO A 212 -18.65 -2.24 -11.89
N ALA A 213 -19.62 -1.98 -12.71
CA ALA A 213 -19.88 -0.62 -13.23
C ALA A 213 -20.22 0.30 -12.04
N PRO A 214 -19.57 1.47 -11.92
CA PRO A 214 -19.89 2.43 -10.87
C PRO A 214 -21.27 3.06 -11.09
N ALA A 215 -21.91 3.40 -9.96
CA ALA A 215 -23.20 4.09 -9.93
C ALA A 215 -23.24 5.25 -10.92
N THR A 216 -24.25 5.24 -11.80
CA THR A 216 -24.49 6.25 -12.83
C THR A 216 -24.94 7.56 -12.19
N HIS A 217 -24.01 8.42 -11.82
CA HIS A 217 -24.28 9.86 -11.89
C HIS A 217 -24.25 10.23 -13.38
N ALA A 218 -25.31 10.83 -13.88
CA ALA A 218 -25.38 11.32 -15.25
C ALA A 218 -24.16 12.21 -15.52
N ALA A 219 -23.44 11.94 -16.60
CA ALA A 219 -22.29 12.75 -16.99
C ALA A 219 -22.75 14.19 -17.23
N PRO A 220 -21.92 15.20 -16.91
CA PRO A 220 -22.21 16.58 -17.24
C PRO A 220 -22.52 16.74 -18.76
N ALA A 221 -23.40 17.65 -19.13
CA ALA A 221 -23.65 17.90 -20.52
C ALA A 221 -22.37 18.34 -21.24
N GLY A 222 -21.99 17.63 -22.31
CA GLY A 222 -20.74 17.87 -23.03
C GLY A 222 -19.49 17.17 -22.45
N TYR A 223 -19.68 16.19 -21.57
CA TYR A 223 -18.56 15.40 -21.07
C TYR A 223 -18.01 14.49 -22.17
N GLU A 224 -16.73 14.64 -22.45
CA GLU A 224 -15.94 13.75 -23.31
C GLU A 224 -14.95 12.97 -22.43
N PRO A 225 -15.04 11.62 -22.35
CA PRO A 225 -14.13 10.83 -21.53
C PRO A 225 -12.71 10.85 -22.10
N VAL A 226 -11.73 10.67 -21.25
CA VAL A 226 -10.34 10.38 -21.67
C VAL A 226 -10.30 9.13 -22.54
N TRP A 227 -9.48 9.15 -23.58
CA TRP A 227 -9.26 8.00 -24.45
C TRP A 227 -7.78 7.88 -24.85
N ILE A 228 -7.36 6.68 -25.31
CA ILE A 228 -6.01 6.37 -25.73
C ILE A 228 -6.04 5.74 -27.12
N ASP A 229 -5.10 6.12 -27.98
CA ASP A 229 -4.82 5.40 -29.20
C ASP A 229 -4.00 4.15 -28.86
N THR A 230 -4.70 3.15 -28.33
CA THR A 230 -4.12 1.92 -27.74
C THR A 230 -3.15 1.21 -28.69
N PRO A 231 -3.38 1.07 -30.01
CA PRO A 231 -2.43 0.42 -30.94
C PRO A 231 -1.06 1.08 -30.95
N GLU A 232 -0.98 2.41 -30.79
CA GLU A 232 0.26 3.18 -30.82
C GLU A 232 1.02 3.19 -29.48
N CYS A 233 0.52 2.50 -28.43
CA CYS A 233 1.14 2.45 -27.11
C CYS A 233 2.53 1.80 -27.16
N THR A 234 3.52 2.46 -26.52
CA THR A 234 4.91 2.01 -26.42
C THR A 234 5.23 1.27 -25.12
N THR A 235 4.23 1.00 -24.29
CA THR A 235 4.39 0.25 -23.03
C THR A 235 5.44 0.87 -22.09
N CYS A 236 5.31 2.19 -21.84
CA CYS A 236 6.28 2.95 -21.05
C CYS A 236 5.94 3.06 -19.56
N ASP A 237 4.86 2.45 -19.10
CA ASP A 237 4.33 2.39 -17.73
C ASP A 237 3.88 3.74 -17.12
N GLU A 238 4.25 4.88 -17.68
CA GLU A 238 4.02 6.21 -17.12
C GLU A 238 2.56 6.50 -16.75
N CYS A 239 1.58 6.07 -17.56
CA CYS A 239 0.17 6.30 -17.29
C CYS A 239 -0.38 5.39 -16.19
N THR A 240 0.02 4.12 -16.15
CA THR A 240 -0.38 3.14 -15.13
C THR A 240 0.25 3.44 -13.80
N ASP A 241 1.49 3.94 -13.77
CA ASP A 241 2.18 4.38 -12.55
C ASP A 241 1.56 5.63 -11.94
N ILE A 242 1.02 6.53 -12.78
CA ILE A 242 0.31 7.71 -12.30
C ILE A 242 -1.01 7.32 -11.65
N ASN A 243 -1.82 6.49 -12.31
CA ASN A 243 -3.08 6.05 -11.75
C ASN A 243 -3.58 4.75 -12.39
N SER A 244 -3.36 3.63 -11.73
CA SER A 244 -3.78 2.29 -12.16
C SER A 244 -5.30 2.04 -12.10
N LYS A 245 -6.09 2.96 -11.51
CA LYS A 245 -7.55 2.90 -11.52
C LYS A 245 -8.10 3.45 -12.82
N ILE A 246 -7.43 4.46 -13.41
CA ILE A 246 -7.82 5.07 -14.67
C ILE A 246 -7.26 4.26 -15.86
N PHE A 247 -5.99 3.84 -15.78
CA PHE A 247 -5.25 3.19 -16.87
C PHE A 247 -4.87 1.76 -16.51
N ALA A 248 -4.90 0.87 -17.50
CA ALA A 248 -4.46 -0.52 -17.36
C ALA A 248 -3.86 -1.02 -18.69
N TYR A 249 -3.21 -2.17 -18.66
CA TYR A 249 -2.74 -2.87 -19.84
C TYR A 249 -3.70 -3.97 -20.26
N ASP A 250 -3.85 -4.16 -21.57
CA ASP A 250 -4.52 -5.31 -22.16
C ASP A 250 -3.57 -6.52 -22.24
N ASP A 251 -4.08 -7.64 -22.78
CA ASP A 251 -3.32 -8.88 -22.95
C ASP A 251 -2.13 -8.74 -23.91
N GLN A 252 -2.08 -7.67 -24.72
CA GLN A 252 -0.98 -7.33 -25.64
C GLN A 252 -0.02 -6.31 -25.03
N GLN A 253 -0.16 -6.01 -23.75
CA GLN A 253 0.61 -4.98 -23.03
C GLN A 253 0.45 -3.58 -23.62
N LYS A 254 -0.71 -3.26 -24.18
CA LYS A 254 -1.07 -1.94 -24.64
C LYS A 254 -1.95 -1.23 -23.62
N ALA A 255 -1.66 0.03 -23.33
CA ALA A 255 -2.43 0.79 -22.37
C ALA A 255 -3.82 1.12 -22.90
N TYR A 256 -4.82 0.97 -22.06
CA TYR A 256 -6.20 1.38 -22.32
C TYR A 256 -6.81 2.10 -21.11
N VAL A 257 -7.90 2.82 -21.32
CA VAL A 257 -8.64 3.48 -20.23
C VAL A 257 -9.57 2.47 -19.58
N ARG A 258 -9.27 2.11 -18.34
CA ARG A 258 -10.04 1.17 -17.52
C ARG A 258 -11.29 1.82 -16.96
N ASP A 259 -11.12 3.00 -16.34
CA ASP A 259 -12.22 3.81 -15.81
C ASP A 259 -11.87 5.31 -15.94
N PRO A 260 -12.55 6.04 -16.84
CA PRO A 260 -12.28 7.48 -17.02
C PRO A 260 -12.60 8.33 -15.78
N ARG A 261 -13.26 7.75 -14.76
CA ARG A 261 -13.62 8.36 -13.48
C ARG A 261 -12.85 7.79 -12.29
N GLY A 262 -11.88 6.92 -12.53
CA GLY A 262 -11.09 6.23 -11.50
C GLY A 262 -10.16 7.15 -10.69
N GLY A 263 -10.15 8.46 -10.95
CA GLY A 263 -9.33 9.43 -10.24
C GLY A 263 -9.57 10.87 -10.66
N PRO A 264 -8.80 11.83 -10.12
CA PRO A 264 -8.93 13.23 -10.45
C PRO A 264 -8.46 13.55 -11.88
N TYR A 265 -9.02 14.57 -12.50
CA TYR A 265 -8.67 15.01 -13.85
C TYR A 265 -7.20 15.39 -14.02
N ARG A 266 -6.58 15.91 -12.95
CA ARG A 266 -5.14 16.20 -12.93
C ARG A 266 -4.27 14.98 -13.26
N ASP A 267 -4.69 13.75 -12.86
CA ASP A 267 -3.92 12.53 -13.14
C ASP A 267 -4.01 12.17 -14.62
N ILE A 268 -5.18 12.41 -15.23
CA ILE A 268 -5.38 12.23 -16.68
C ILE A 268 -4.50 13.19 -17.46
N VAL A 269 -4.50 14.48 -17.10
CA VAL A 269 -3.66 15.50 -17.75
C VAL A 269 -2.19 15.17 -17.59
N ARG A 270 -1.77 14.76 -16.38
CA ARG A 270 -0.40 14.37 -16.10
C ARG A 270 0.03 13.13 -16.89
N ALA A 271 -0.86 12.17 -17.08
CA ALA A 271 -0.59 11.00 -17.89
C ALA A 271 -0.40 11.38 -19.38
N ALA A 272 -1.22 12.28 -19.92
CA ALA A 272 -1.04 12.79 -21.26
C ALA A 272 0.29 13.53 -21.45
N GLU A 273 0.70 14.35 -20.46
CA GLU A 273 1.97 15.08 -20.48
C GLU A 273 3.20 14.16 -20.45
N LYS A 274 3.10 13.03 -19.75
CA LYS A 274 4.19 12.08 -19.61
C LYS A 274 4.21 10.97 -20.63
N CYS A 275 3.13 10.81 -21.39
CA CYS A 275 3.06 9.80 -22.43
C CYS A 275 4.09 10.07 -23.52
N THR A 276 5.09 9.20 -23.65
CA THR A 276 6.18 9.32 -24.61
C THR A 276 5.71 9.23 -26.05
N ALA A 277 4.61 8.52 -26.31
CA ALA A 277 3.99 8.39 -27.63
C ALA A 277 2.97 9.49 -27.94
N GLY A 278 2.55 10.28 -26.93
CA GLY A 278 1.60 11.38 -27.12
C GLY A 278 0.17 10.94 -27.48
N ILE A 279 -0.23 9.72 -27.10
CA ILE A 279 -1.46 9.06 -27.54
C ILE A 279 -2.60 9.11 -26.51
N ILE A 280 -2.45 9.86 -25.44
CA ILE A 280 -3.49 10.00 -24.40
C ILE A 280 -4.19 11.33 -24.60
N HIS A 281 -5.50 11.25 -24.83
CA HIS A 281 -6.36 12.42 -25.06
C HIS A 281 -7.25 12.64 -23.82
N PRO A 282 -7.01 13.69 -23.05
CA PRO A 282 -7.63 13.88 -21.72
C PRO A 282 -9.16 14.05 -21.74
N GLY A 283 -9.74 14.47 -22.86
CA GLY A 283 -11.16 14.82 -22.90
C GLY A 283 -11.50 15.98 -21.96
N THR A 284 -12.74 16.00 -21.44
CA THR A 284 -13.21 17.03 -20.52
C THR A 284 -13.26 16.53 -19.06
N PRO A 285 -13.10 17.39 -18.05
CA PRO A 285 -13.18 17.00 -16.66
C PRO A 285 -14.58 16.51 -16.27
N TYR A 286 -14.67 15.38 -15.58
CA TYR A 286 -15.92 14.86 -15.04
C TYR A 286 -16.40 15.66 -13.82
N ASN A 287 -15.48 16.06 -12.93
CA ASN A 287 -15.79 16.86 -11.75
C ASN A 287 -15.49 18.35 -12.01
N PRO A 288 -16.51 19.20 -12.14
CA PRO A 288 -16.32 20.63 -12.42
C PRO A 288 -15.77 21.42 -11.21
N ASN A 289 -15.74 20.81 -10.03
CA ASN A 289 -15.30 21.47 -8.80
C ASN A 289 -13.87 21.06 -8.39
N GLU A 290 -13.08 20.46 -9.28
CA GLU A 290 -11.71 20.05 -8.97
C GLU A 290 -10.81 21.29 -8.80
N PRO A 291 -9.95 21.34 -7.73
CA PRO A 291 -9.09 22.48 -7.50
C PRO A 291 -8.12 22.73 -8.66
N GLY A 292 -8.03 23.97 -9.12
CA GLY A 292 -7.12 24.37 -10.20
C GLY A 292 -7.51 23.90 -11.59
N LEU A 293 -8.79 23.58 -11.80
CA LEU A 293 -9.33 23.01 -13.03
C LEU A 293 -9.04 23.83 -14.28
N ASP A 294 -9.13 25.17 -14.23
CA ASP A 294 -8.84 26.04 -15.37
C ASP A 294 -7.44 25.85 -15.93
N LYS A 295 -6.46 25.69 -15.02
CA LYS A 295 -5.07 25.44 -15.42
C LYS A 295 -4.91 24.04 -16.01
N LEU A 296 -5.62 23.06 -15.50
CA LEU A 296 -5.59 21.68 -16.01
C LEU A 296 -6.22 21.63 -17.41
N ILE A 297 -7.34 22.28 -17.64
CA ILE A 297 -7.99 22.36 -18.97
C ILE A 297 -7.04 23.02 -19.97
N GLN A 298 -6.39 24.13 -19.60
CA GLN A 298 -5.43 24.80 -20.47
C GLN A 298 -4.24 23.90 -20.85
N ARG A 299 -3.74 23.09 -19.90
CA ARG A 299 -2.67 22.14 -20.14
C ARG A 299 -3.13 20.97 -21.03
N ALA A 300 -4.35 20.50 -20.83
CA ALA A 300 -4.96 19.41 -21.58
C ALA A 300 -5.16 19.73 -23.06
N GLN A 301 -5.40 21.02 -23.42
CA GLN A 301 -5.62 21.46 -24.80
C GLN A 301 -4.52 21.08 -25.79
N LYS A 302 -3.31 20.79 -25.31
CA LYS A 302 -2.18 20.35 -26.16
C LYS A 302 -2.29 18.91 -26.61
N TYR A 303 -3.18 18.14 -25.99
CA TYR A 303 -3.31 16.69 -26.15
C TYR A 303 -4.72 16.28 -26.59
N GLN A 304 -5.56 17.24 -26.96
CA GLN A 304 -6.90 17.02 -27.51
C GLN A 304 -6.87 16.79 -29.01
#